data_3bf821de407d34e3467494dbd2e2dc5f
#
_entry.id   3bf821de407d34e3467494dbd2e2dc5f
#
_cell.length_a   1.000
_cell.length_b   1.000
_cell.length_c   1.000
_cell.angle_alpha   90.00
_cell.angle_beta   90.00
_cell.angle_gamma   90.00
#
_symmetry.space_group_name_H-M   'P 1'
#
loop_
_entity.id
_entity.type
_entity.pdbx_description
1 polymer ?
#
loop_
_entity_poly.entity_id
_entity_poly.type
_entity_poly.pdbx_seq_one_letter_code
_entity_poly.pdbx_strand_id
1 'polypeptide(L)'
;YWQSIEEVGAKRITWFYDELRRMNVDEAGLQMRGPIATYSAIDAAAMAERGLDAFYLPLAFDSSLPFSPVASDAVVFVGARYGQREPMLRALYQAGVDVKAYGRAWSKHWWDRARTWSWHRPAIPSGRDLDRSHAYGVMAGARASLNLHGDQDGFTMRTFEACGVGGLQIVDRADVDSLYDPGSELLVFNSTQELVELAERAGAEPQWAQAIAQAGRKRTLAEHTFAHRVQ
;
A
#
# COMPACT_ATOMS: atom_id res chain seq x y z
N TYR A 1 20.92 -8.05 21.02
CA TYR A 1 20.29 -6.85 20.41
C TYR A 1 19.19 -6.26 21.31
N TRP A 2 18.19 -7.06 21.77
CA TRP A 2 17.12 -6.57 22.64
C TRP A 2 17.63 -6.14 24.02
N GLN A 3 18.54 -6.90 24.61
CA GLN A 3 19.21 -6.55 25.88
C GLN A 3 19.91 -5.20 25.81
N SER A 4 20.62 -4.91 24.72
CA SER A 4 21.29 -3.61 24.54
C SER A 4 20.35 -2.42 24.47
N ILE A 5 19.10 -2.63 24.00
CA ILE A 5 18.07 -1.58 23.99
C ILE A 5 17.53 -1.34 25.42
N GLU A 6 17.39 -2.39 26.22
CA GLU A 6 16.95 -2.28 27.62
C GLU A 6 17.97 -1.53 28.49
N GLU A 7 19.27 -1.74 28.27
CA GLU A 7 20.34 -1.06 28.96
C GLU A 7 20.35 0.46 28.79
N VAL A 8 19.80 0.95 27.63
CA VAL A 8 19.71 2.39 27.37
C VAL A 8 18.55 3.07 28.14
N GLY A 9 17.61 2.29 28.71
CA GLY A 9 16.46 2.82 29.45
C GLY A 9 15.46 3.62 28.63
N ALA A 10 15.51 3.55 27.30
CA ALA A 10 14.61 4.24 26.41
C ALA A 10 13.23 3.54 26.36
N LYS A 11 12.17 4.33 26.35
CA LYS A 11 10.84 3.81 26.02
C LYS A 11 10.85 3.27 24.59
N ARG A 12 10.35 2.07 24.39
CA ARG A 12 10.29 1.42 23.08
C ARG A 12 8.88 0.97 22.74
N ILE A 13 8.57 0.96 21.46
CA ILE A 13 7.38 0.34 20.88
C ILE A 13 7.86 -0.51 19.71
N THR A 14 7.38 -1.75 19.61
CA THR A 14 7.59 -2.55 18.40
C THR A 14 6.39 -2.36 17.49
N TRP A 15 6.61 -1.86 16.28
CA TRP A 15 5.54 -1.64 15.31
C TRP A 15 5.58 -2.68 14.20
N PHE A 16 4.56 -3.54 14.16
CA PHE A 16 4.39 -4.54 13.11
C PHE A 16 3.73 -3.92 11.88
N TYR A 17 4.34 -4.14 10.73
CA TYR A 17 3.85 -3.73 9.42
C TYR A 17 3.43 -4.91 8.53
N ASP A 18 3.36 -6.13 9.11
CA ASP A 18 2.80 -7.33 8.52
C ASP A 18 1.98 -8.08 9.56
N GLU A 19 1.08 -8.96 9.12
CA GLU A 19 0.18 -9.72 9.97
C GLU A 19 0.92 -10.85 10.71
N LEU A 20 0.51 -11.15 11.93
CA LEU A 20 1.12 -12.21 12.75
C LEU A 20 1.17 -13.55 12.02
N ARG A 21 0.09 -13.89 11.28
CA ARG A 21 0.01 -15.15 10.50
C ARG A 21 1.08 -15.27 9.41
N ARG A 22 1.69 -14.16 9.01
CA ARG A 22 2.75 -14.09 7.99
C ARG A 22 4.13 -13.99 8.60
N MET A 23 4.19 -13.78 9.91
CA MET A 23 5.43 -13.59 10.66
C MET A 23 5.78 -14.87 11.42
N ASN A 24 7.04 -15.25 11.40
CA ASN A 24 7.54 -16.34 12.22
C ASN A 24 7.97 -15.80 13.59
N VAL A 25 7.01 -15.49 14.46
CA VAL A 25 7.25 -14.98 15.81
C VAL A 25 6.49 -15.85 16.80
N ASP A 26 7.20 -16.45 17.73
CA ASP A 26 6.63 -17.24 18.83
C ASP A 26 6.16 -16.35 19.99
N GLU A 27 5.48 -16.95 20.96
CA GLU A 27 4.93 -16.28 22.14
C GLU A 27 6.01 -15.58 22.96
N ALA A 28 7.12 -16.25 23.22
CA ALA A 28 8.23 -15.68 23.97
C ALA A 28 8.82 -14.46 23.24
N GLY A 29 8.92 -14.55 21.91
CA GLY A 29 9.35 -13.44 21.06
C GLY A 29 8.41 -12.25 21.09
N LEU A 30 7.08 -12.47 21.22
CA LEU A 30 6.10 -11.39 21.38
C LEU A 30 6.24 -10.72 22.74
N GLN A 31 6.31 -11.50 23.82
CA GLN A 31 6.46 -10.97 25.19
C GLN A 31 7.74 -10.13 25.38
N MET A 32 8.83 -10.51 24.73
CA MET A 32 10.11 -9.78 24.79
C MET A 32 10.10 -8.43 24.08
N ARG A 33 9.08 -8.15 23.22
CA ARG A 33 9.08 -6.94 22.39
C ARG A 33 8.56 -5.69 23.09
N GLY A 34 8.01 -5.81 24.32
CA GLY A 34 7.34 -4.72 25.03
C GLY A 34 6.02 -4.32 24.37
N PRO A 35 5.56 -3.07 24.49
CA PRO A 35 4.37 -2.60 23.81
C PRO A 35 4.44 -2.84 22.30
N ILE A 36 3.38 -3.42 21.73
CA ILE A 36 3.29 -3.79 20.32
C ILE A 36 2.22 -2.96 19.63
N ALA A 37 2.63 -2.16 18.67
CA ALA A 37 1.71 -1.54 17.72
C ALA A 37 1.57 -2.45 16.49
N THR A 38 0.37 -2.61 15.96
CA THR A 38 0.13 -3.35 14.71
C THR A 38 -0.88 -2.64 13.84
N TYR A 39 -0.70 -2.74 12.53
CA TYR A 39 -1.63 -2.17 11.55
C TYR A 39 -2.87 -3.05 11.30
N SER A 40 -2.92 -4.25 11.86
CA SER A 40 -4.08 -5.15 11.87
C SER A 40 -4.84 -5.00 13.19
N ALA A 41 -6.08 -4.54 13.12
CA ALA A 41 -6.95 -4.46 14.29
C ALA A 41 -7.27 -5.85 14.86
N ILE A 42 -7.33 -6.87 13.99
CA ILE A 42 -7.56 -8.28 14.37
C ILE A 42 -6.37 -8.78 15.19
N ASP A 43 -5.15 -8.55 14.74
CA ASP A 43 -3.95 -8.95 15.47
C ASP A 43 -3.81 -8.21 16.79
N ALA A 44 -4.16 -6.91 16.84
CA ALA A 44 -4.15 -6.15 18.08
C ALA A 44 -5.09 -6.76 19.11
N ALA A 45 -6.33 -7.07 18.72
CA ALA A 45 -7.31 -7.71 19.59
C ALA A 45 -6.84 -9.11 20.05
N ALA A 46 -6.38 -9.95 19.13
CA ALA A 46 -5.89 -11.30 19.43
C ALA A 46 -4.68 -11.30 20.37
N MET A 47 -3.77 -10.33 20.25
CA MET A 47 -2.64 -10.18 21.17
C MET A 47 -3.08 -9.68 22.53
N ALA A 48 -4.01 -8.72 22.60
CA ALA A 48 -4.54 -8.20 23.85
C ALA A 48 -5.30 -9.27 24.65
N GLU A 49 -6.10 -10.13 23.99
CA GLU A 49 -6.77 -11.30 24.60
C GLU A 49 -5.78 -12.29 25.24
N ARG A 50 -4.56 -12.36 24.72
CA ARG A 50 -3.47 -13.18 25.25
C ARG A 50 -2.67 -12.47 26.37
N GLY A 51 -3.10 -11.29 26.80
CA GLY A 51 -2.47 -10.52 27.85
C GLY A 51 -1.21 -9.75 27.44
N LEU A 52 -0.98 -9.59 26.13
CA LEU A 52 0.11 -8.76 25.62
C LEU A 52 -0.31 -7.29 25.59
N ASP A 53 0.65 -6.39 25.86
CA ASP A 53 0.45 -4.95 25.68
C ASP A 53 0.48 -4.63 24.17
N ALA A 54 -0.67 -4.75 23.53
CA ALA A 54 -0.81 -4.58 22.10
C ALA A 54 -1.96 -3.66 21.75
N PHE A 55 -1.78 -2.82 20.72
CA PHE A 55 -2.78 -1.86 20.26
C PHE A 55 -2.74 -1.66 18.74
N TYR A 56 -3.87 -1.24 18.20
CA TYR A 56 -3.98 -0.88 16.79
C TYR A 56 -3.31 0.46 16.52
N LEU A 57 -2.41 0.48 15.54
CA LEU A 57 -1.80 1.70 15.03
C LEU A 57 -1.69 1.58 13.50
N PRO A 58 -2.51 2.30 12.73
CA PRO A 58 -2.47 2.22 11.27
C PRO A 58 -1.12 2.70 10.74
N LEU A 59 -0.70 2.15 9.61
CA LEU A 59 0.47 2.61 8.89
C LEU A 59 0.29 4.06 8.42
N ALA A 60 1.31 4.64 7.82
CA ALA A 60 1.32 6.06 7.51
C ALA A 60 2.15 6.39 6.26
N PHE A 61 2.01 7.62 5.80
CA PHE A 61 2.80 8.23 4.75
C PHE A 61 4.07 8.88 5.31
N ASP A 62 5.20 8.64 4.65
CA ASP A 62 6.44 9.34 4.93
C ASP A 62 6.50 10.66 4.15
N SER A 63 6.06 11.73 4.78
CA SER A 63 6.05 13.07 4.17
C SER A 63 7.42 13.72 4.10
N SER A 64 8.45 13.13 4.71
CA SER A 64 9.82 13.66 4.69
C SER A 64 10.64 13.16 3.50
N LEU A 65 10.20 12.07 2.85
CA LEU A 65 10.92 11.46 1.76
C LEU A 65 10.76 12.27 0.46
N PRO A 66 11.84 12.81 -0.12
CA PRO A 66 11.77 13.54 -1.38
C PRO A 66 11.47 12.60 -2.56
N PHE A 67 10.69 13.09 -3.50
CA PHE A 67 10.40 12.40 -4.76
C PHE A 67 10.13 13.40 -5.88
N SER A 68 10.23 12.93 -7.13
CA SER A 68 9.85 13.70 -8.32
C SER A 68 8.80 12.93 -9.11
N PRO A 69 7.65 13.53 -9.45
CA PRO A 69 6.61 12.86 -10.24
C PRO A 69 7.15 12.38 -11.60
N VAL A 70 6.80 11.17 -11.97
CA VAL A 70 7.10 10.56 -13.27
C VAL A 70 5.81 10.51 -14.07
N ALA A 71 5.62 11.48 -14.95
CA ALA A 71 4.40 11.61 -15.76
C ALA A 71 4.12 10.34 -16.59
N SER A 72 2.91 9.82 -16.48
CA SER A 72 2.47 8.61 -17.18
C SER A 72 0.95 8.57 -17.28
N ASP A 73 0.43 8.23 -18.46
CA ASP A 73 -1.00 8.00 -18.66
C ASP A 73 -1.45 6.60 -18.23
N ALA A 74 -0.54 5.79 -17.67
CA ALA A 74 -0.87 4.45 -17.22
C ALA A 74 -1.50 4.45 -15.81
N VAL A 75 -2.39 3.47 -15.60
CA VAL A 75 -2.74 3.01 -14.26
C VAL A 75 -1.59 2.17 -13.73
N VAL A 76 -1.01 2.57 -12.59
CA VAL A 76 0.17 1.90 -12.04
C VAL A 76 -0.18 1.03 -10.85
N PHE A 77 0.50 -0.09 -10.73
CA PHE A 77 0.48 -0.95 -9.55
C PHE A 77 1.91 -1.15 -9.03
N VAL A 78 2.13 -0.87 -7.77
CA VAL A 78 3.43 -1.06 -7.12
C VAL A 78 3.29 -2.06 -5.98
N GLY A 79 3.75 -3.28 -6.19
CA GLY A 79 3.62 -4.32 -5.17
C GLY A 79 3.93 -5.74 -5.67
N ALA A 80 3.83 -6.70 -4.77
CA ALA A 80 4.04 -8.11 -5.08
C ALA A 80 2.92 -8.70 -5.94
N ARG A 81 3.25 -9.75 -6.72
CA ARG A 81 2.31 -10.49 -7.56
C ARG A 81 1.78 -11.70 -6.79
N TYR A 82 0.58 -11.59 -6.24
CA TYR A 82 -0.12 -12.72 -5.62
C TYR A 82 -1.65 -12.53 -5.71
N GLY A 83 -2.40 -13.60 -5.47
CA GLY A 83 -3.86 -13.59 -5.44
C GLY A 83 -4.48 -13.06 -6.73
N GLN A 84 -5.48 -12.21 -6.60
CA GLN A 84 -6.27 -11.64 -7.71
C GLN A 84 -5.60 -10.45 -8.42
N ARG A 85 -4.40 -10.05 -8.02
CA ARG A 85 -3.72 -8.86 -8.58
C ARG A 85 -3.44 -8.99 -10.07
N GLU A 86 -2.94 -10.15 -10.51
CA GLU A 86 -2.69 -10.36 -11.94
C GLU A 86 -3.97 -10.39 -12.78
N PRO A 87 -5.04 -11.14 -12.43
CA PRO A 87 -6.31 -11.08 -13.14
C PRO A 87 -6.87 -9.68 -13.30
N MET A 88 -6.85 -8.85 -12.26
CA MET A 88 -7.36 -7.47 -12.30
C MET A 88 -6.55 -6.57 -13.24
N LEU A 89 -5.21 -6.61 -13.15
CA LEU A 89 -4.34 -5.84 -14.05
C LEU A 89 -4.46 -6.31 -15.50
N ARG A 90 -4.66 -7.61 -15.71
CA ARG A 90 -4.89 -8.16 -17.06
C ARG A 90 -6.22 -7.70 -17.63
N ALA A 91 -7.28 -7.63 -16.83
CA ALA A 91 -8.58 -7.14 -17.25
C ALA A 91 -8.51 -5.67 -17.69
N LEU A 92 -7.86 -4.80 -16.94
CA LEU A 92 -7.59 -3.41 -17.33
C LEU A 92 -6.85 -3.34 -18.68
N TYR A 93 -5.76 -4.12 -18.82
CA TYR A 93 -4.96 -4.14 -20.03
C TYR A 93 -5.76 -4.65 -21.25
N GLN A 94 -6.61 -5.67 -21.07
CA GLN A 94 -7.49 -6.20 -22.12
C GLN A 94 -8.62 -5.23 -22.52
N ALA A 95 -9.05 -4.39 -21.60
CA ALA A 95 -10.00 -3.31 -21.88
C ALA A 95 -9.36 -2.10 -22.62
N GLY A 96 -8.04 -2.15 -22.87
CA GLY A 96 -7.33 -1.07 -23.57
C GLY A 96 -6.83 0.05 -22.66
N VAL A 97 -6.94 -0.12 -21.34
CA VAL A 97 -6.35 0.82 -20.38
C VAL A 97 -4.84 0.60 -20.33
N ASP A 98 -4.07 1.68 -20.42
CA ASP A 98 -2.64 1.60 -20.18
C ASP A 98 -2.37 1.21 -18.74
N VAL A 99 -1.65 0.09 -18.53
CA VAL A 99 -1.32 -0.46 -17.22
C VAL A 99 0.18 -0.70 -17.10
N LYS A 100 0.75 -0.41 -15.93
CA LYS A 100 2.12 -0.78 -15.65
C LYS A 100 2.28 -1.29 -14.22
N ALA A 101 2.76 -2.53 -14.08
CA ALA A 101 3.01 -3.15 -12.79
C ALA A 101 4.51 -3.08 -12.42
N TYR A 102 4.80 -2.69 -11.20
CA TYR A 102 6.17 -2.62 -10.67
C TYR A 102 6.35 -3.59 -9.51
N GLY A 103 7.47 -4.28 -9.54
CA GLY A 103 7.85 -5.23 -8.51
C GLY A 103 8.60 -6.42 -9.08
N ARG A 104 9.34 -7.07 -8.23
CA ARG A 104 10.28 -8.16 -8.59
C ARG A 104 9.58 -9.32 -9.31
N ALA A 105 8.36 -9.66 -8.88
CA ALA A 105 7.58 -10.74 -9.48
C ALA A 105 6.89 -10.38 -10.81
N TRP A 106 6.83 -9.10 -11.18
CA TRP A 106 6.32 -8.62 -12.47
C TRP A 106 7.43 -8.45 -13.51
N SER A 107 8.64 -8.11 -13.05
CA SER A 107 9.78 -7.77 -13.88
C SER A 107 10.15 -8.89 -14.84
N LYS A 108 10.38 -8.51 -16.13
CA LYS A 108 10.87 -9.41 -17.17
C LYS A 108 12.39 -9.54 -17.16
N HIS A 109 13.10 -8.81 -16.30
CA HIS A 109 14.54 -8.86 -16.18
C HIS A 109 15.01 -10.24 -15.69
N TRP A 110 16.06 -10.79 -16.31
CA TRP A 110 16.53 -12.15 -16.06
C TRP A 110 16.90 -12.41 -14.59
N TRP A 111 17.54 -11.43 -13.94
CA TRP A 111 17.93 -11.52 -12.53
C TRP A 111 16.73 -11.60 -11.57
N ASP A 112 15.69 -10.86 -11.86
CA ASP A 112 14.45 -10.90 -11.06
C ASP A 112 13.71 -12.22 -11.25
N ARG A 113 13.78 -12.82 -12.47
CA ARG A 113 13.26 -14.17 -12.73
C ARG A 113 14.02 -15.22 -11.92
N ALA A 114 15.36 -15.18 -11.93
CA ALA A 114 16.19 -16.09 -11.14
C ALA A 114 15.91 -15.98 -9.63
N ARG A 115 15.86 -14.77 -9.09
CA ARG A 115 15.61 -14.54 -7.66
C ARG A 115 14.22 -14.94 -7.18
N THR A 116 13.22 -14.92 -8.04
CA THR A 116 11.84 -15.30 -7.69
C THR A 116 11.52 -16.75 -8.05
N TRP A 117 12.45 -17.49 -8.62
CA TRP A 117 12.26 -18.86 -9.13
C TRP A 117 11.02 -19.00 -10.01
N SER A 118 10.62 -17.92 -10.68
CA SER A 118 9.45 -17.88 -11.55
C SER A 118 9.86 -17.35 -12.91
N TRP A 119 9.75 -18.18 -13.92
CA TRP A 119 10.10 -17.85 -15.30
C TRP A 119 8.92 -17.28 -16.07
N HIS A 120 7.71 -17.64 -15.69
CA HIS A 120 6.49 -17.08 -16.29
C HIS A 120 6.27 -15.63 -15.81
N ARG A 121 5.99 -14.75 -16.76
CA ARG A 121 5.62 -13.35 -16.49
C ARG A 121 4.35 -13.00 -17.25
N PRO A 122 3.46 -12.20 -16.65
CA PRO A 122 2.26 -11.71 -17.32
C PRO A 122 2.60 -10.92 -18.59
N ALA A 123 1.72 -10.99 -19.59
CA ALA A 123 1.84 -10.23 -20.83
C ALA A 123 1.37 -8.77 -20.69
N ILE A 124 1.57 -8.16 -19.53
CA ILE A 124 1.29 -6.75 -19.26
C ILE A 124 2.61 -5.95 -19.17
N PRO A 125 2.58 -4.64 -19.44
CA PRO A 125 3.72 -3.77 -19.22
C PRO A 125 4.18 -3.84 -17.77
N SER A 126 5.48 -3.97 -17.53
CA SER A 126 5.99 -4.13 -16.17
C SER A 126 7.39 -3.56 -16.01
N GLY A 127 7.71 -3.13 -14.81
CA GLY A 127 9.00 -2.65 -14.37
C GLY A 127 9.57 -3.48 -13.22
N ARG A 128 10.82 -3.19 -12.89
CA ARG A 128 11.52 -3.77 -11.73
C ARG A 128 10.93 -3.26 -10.43
N ASP A 129 11.41 -3.83 -9.35
CA ASP A 129 11.17 -3.30 -8.00
C ASP A 129 11.70 -1.86 -7.89
N LEU A 130 10.95 -1.02 -7.20
CA LEU A 130 11.28 0.39 -6.99
C LEU A 130 11.64 0.62 -5.54
N ASP A 131 12.62 1.46 -5.27
CA ASP A 131 12.76 2.05 -3.95
C ASP A 131 11.57 2.99 -3.64
N ARG A 132 11.45 3.41 -2.40
CA ARG A 132 10.28 4.18 -1.97
C ARG A 132 10.17 5.54 -2.68
N SER A 133 11.27 6.24 -2.87
CA SER A 133 11.28 7.55 -3.54
C SER A 133 10.81 7.45 -5.00
N HIS A 134 11.31 6.47 -5.74
CA HIS A 134 10.86 6.20 -7.10
C HIS A 134 9.40 5.71 -7.15
N ALA A 135 8.98 4.86 -6.20
CA ALA A 135 7.59 4.44 -6.10
C ALA A 135 6.65 5.63 -5.88
N TYR A 136 7.03 6.57 -5.02
CA TYR A 136 6.32 7.84 -4.81
C TYR A 136 6.21 8.65 -6.10
N GLY A 137 7.31 8.79 -6.83
CA GLY A 137 7.32 9.50 -8.11
C GLY A 137 6.40 8.88 -9.15
N VAL A 138 6.42 7.54 -9.27
CA VAL A 138 5.56 6.81 -10.19
C VAL A 138 4.08 6.94 -9.80
N MET A 139 3.72 6.81 -8.52
CA MET A 139 2.34 6.97 -8.05
C MET A 139 1.83 8.40 -8.21
N ALA A 140 2.68 9.40 -7.97
CA ALA A 140 2.34 10.81 -8.10
C ALA A 140 2.08 11.26 -9.54
N GLY A 141 2.78 10.67 -10.51
CA GLY A 141 2.70 11.07 -11.92
C GLY A 141 1.83 10.18 -12.79
N ALA A 142 1.22 9.12 -12.23
CA ALA A 142 0.37 8.19 -12.94
C ALA A 142 -1.05 8.75 -13.15
N ARG A 143 -1.78 8.20 -14.14
CA ARG A 143 -3.23 8.42 -14.29
C ARG A 143 -3.99 8.04 -13.02
N ALA A 144 -3.68 6.86 -12.48
CA ALA A 144 -4.15 6.39 -11.18
C ALA A 144 -3.17 5.37 -10.59
N SER A 145 -3.15 5.25 -9.27
CA SER A 145 -2.43 4.22 -8.52
C SER A 145 -3.42 3.19 -7.99
N LEU A 146 -3.26 1.95 -8.41
CA LEU A 146 -4.10 0.85 -7.99
C LEU A 146 -3.54 0.23 -6.71
N ASN A 147 -4.37 0.08 -5.69
CA ASN A 147 -4.03 -0.56 -4.43
C ASN A 147 -4.93 -1.79 -4.21
N LEU A 148 -4.34 -2.98 -4.27
CA LEU A 148 -5.01 -4.27 -4.16
C LEU A 148 -4.55 -4.98 -2.88
N HIS A 149 -5.44 -5.06 -1.89
CA HIS A 149 -5.14 -5.66 -0.58
C HIS A 149 -5.20 -7.19 -0.63
N GLY A 150 -6.18 -7.76 -1.35
CA GLY A 150 -6.42 -9.19 -1.37
C GLY A 150 -6.92 -9.68 0.00
N ASP A 151 -6.15 -10.58 0.64
CA ASP A 151 -6.47 -11.19 1.94
C ASP A 151 -5.84 -10.47 3.15
N GLN A 152 -5.36 -9.22 2.97
CA GLN A 152 -4.77 -8.44 4.06
C GLN A 152 -5.86 -7.89 5.00
N ASP A 153 -5.64 -8.01 6.31
CA ASP A 153 -6.58 -7.54 7.34
C ASP A 153 -6.53 -6.01 7.48
N GLY A 154 -5.32 -5.46 7.56
CA GLY A 154 -5.09 -4.02 7.71
C GLY A 154 -4.83 -3.29 6.39
N PHE A 155 -4.82 -1.97 6.46
CA PHE A 155 -4.47 -1.10 5.33
C PHE A 155 -2.96 -0.93 5.23
N THR A 156 -2.39 -1.34 4.11
CA THR A 156 -0.94 -1.26 3.87
C THR A 156 -0.46 0.18 3.70
N MET A 157 0.85 0.39 3.75
CA MET A 157 1.44 1.72 3.50
C MET A 157 1.01 2.31 2.16
N ARG A 158 0.73 1.49 1.13
CA ARG A 158 0.27 1.97 -0.19
C ARG A 158 -1.03 2.78 -0.11
N THR A 159 -1.90 2.46 0.85
CA THR A 159 -3.15 3.21 1.10
C THR A 159 -2.86 4.67 1.43
N PHE A 160 -1.81 4.92 2.19
CA PHE A 160 -1.42 6.27 2.60
C PHE A 160 -0.43 6.91 1.61
N GLU A 161 0.43 6.13 1.00
CA GLU A 161 1.47 6.61 0.09
C GLU A 161 0.88 7.18 -1.20
N ALA A 162 -0.06 6.46 -1.85
CA ALA A 162 -0.65 6.90 -3.11
C ALA A 162 -1.40 8.24 -2.97
N CYS A 163 -2.23 8.37 -1.93
CA CYS A 163 -2.89 9.64 -1.61
C CYS A 163 -1.89 10.71 -1.17
N GLY A 164 -0.94 10.37 -0.29
CA GLY A 164 0.05 11.30 0.27
C GLY A 164 0.93 11.98 -0.77
N VAL A 165 1.29 11.28 -1.84
CA VAL A 165 2.05 11.86 -2.96
C VAL A 165 1.17 12.68 -3.93
N GLY A 166 -0.15 12.65 -3.75
CA GLY A 166 -1.11 13.35 -4.62
C GLY A 166 -1.48 12.58 -5.88
N GLY A 167 -1.33 11.26 -5.88
CA GLY A 167 -1.85 10.38 -6.91
C GLY A 167 -3.32 10.05 -6.69
N LEU A 168 -4.10 9.88 -7.77
CA LEU A 168 -5.44 9.31 -7.67
C LEU A 168 -5.32 7.84 -7.26
N GLN A 169 -5.91 7.45 -6.13
CA GLN A 169 -5.92 6.07 -5.68
C GLN A 169 -7.24 5.38 -6.03
N ILE A 170 -7.14 4.15 -6.54
CA ILE A 170 -8.27 3.22 -6.72
C ILE A 170 -8.00 1.99 -5.86
N VAL A 171 -8.93 1.62 -4.97
CA VAL A 171 -8.73 0.58 -3.95
C VAL A 171 -9.86 -0.46 -3.97
N ASP A 172 -9.52 -1.71 -3.59
CA ASP A 172 -10.42 -2.87 -3.59
C ASP A 172 -11.16 -3.11 -2.25
N ARG A 173 -11.19 -2.09 -1.37
CA ARG A 173 -11.78 -2.24 -0.02
C ARG A 173 -12.68 -1.06 0.32
N ALA A 174 -13.96 -1.36 0.57
CA ALA A 174 -14.97 -0.36 0.93
C ALA A 174 -14.80 0.17 2.36
N ASP A 175 -14.27 -0.65 3.28
CA ASP A 175 -14.00 -0.28 4.68
C ASP A 175 -12.84 0.73 4.86
N VAL A 176 -12.28 1.24 3.75
CA VAL A 176 -11.39 2.39 3.73
C VAL A 176 -12.08 3.68 4.17
N ASP A 177 -13.41 3.69 4.25
CA ASP A 177 -14.24 4.79 4.77
C ASP A 177 -13.90 5.20 6.20
N SER A 178 -13.27 4.31 6.96
CA SER A 178 -12.70 4.62 8.28
C SER A 178 -11.47 5.56 8.22
N LEU A 179 -10.86 5.74 7.06
CA LEU A 179 -9.63 6.51 6.86
C LEU A 179 -9.80 7.67 5.87
N TYR A 180 -10.56 7.44 4.80
CA TYR A 180 -10.78 8.36 3.69
C TYR A 180 -12.24 8.36 3.28
N ASP A 181 -12.72 9.45 2.70
CA ASP A 181 -14.08 9.55 2.13
C ASP A 181 -14.09 8.99 0.69
N PRO A 182 -14.71 7.79 0.46
CA PRO A 182 -14.78 7.19 -0.85
C PRO A 182 -15.55 8.05 -1.85
N GLY A 183 -15.02 8.18 -3.06
CA GLY A 183 -15.58 8.99 -4.13
C GLY A 183 -15.13 10.45 -4.13
N SER A 184 -14.63 10.96 -3.00
CA SER A 184 -14.14 12.33 -2.88
C SER A 184 -12.65 12.44 -2.53
N GLU A 185 -12.06 11.48 -1.83
CA GLU A 185 -10.64 11.46 -1.43
C GLU A 185 -9.85 10.32 -2.07
N LEU A 186 -10.55 9.27 -2.48
CA LEU A 186 -10.06 8.15 -3.28
C LEU A 186 -11.24 7.45 -3.95
N LEU A 187 -10.97 6.46 -4.80
CA LEU A 187 -12.01 5.68 -5.47
C LEU A 187 -12.00 4.23 -4.96
N VAL A 188 -13.18 3.67 -4.73
CA VAL A 188 -13.38 2.27 -4.37
C VAL A 188 -14.04 1.54 -5.52
N PHE A 189 -13.65 0.32 -5.78
CA PHE A 189 -14.31 -0.57 -6.72
C PHE A 189 -14.68 -1.90 -6.05
N ASN A 190 -15.80 -2.48 -6.46
CA ASN A 190 -16.32 -3.75 -5.96
C ASN A 190 -16.32 -4.85 -7.03
N SER A 191 -16.05 -4.50 -8.27
CA SER A 191 -15.97 -5.45 -9.39
C SER A 191 -14.87 -5.04 -10.38
N THR A 192 -14.40 -6.02 -11.14
CA THR A 192 -13.44 -5.77 -12.23
C THR A 192 -13.97 -4.81 -13.27
N GLN A 193 -15.28 -4.86 -13.55
CA GLN A 193 -15.92 -3.94 -14.50
C GLN A 193 -15.89 -2.50 -13.98
N GLU A 194 -16.26 -2.28 -12.72
CA GLU A 194 -16.20 -0.97 -12.08
C GLU A 194 -14.78 -0.41 -12.05
N LEU A 195 -13.78 -1.28 -11.80
CA LEU A 195 -12.37 -0.89 -11.88
C LEU A 195 -12.00 -0.36 -13.27
N VAL A 196 -12.45 -1.02 -14.34
CA VAL A 196 -12.20 -0.56 -15.73
C VAL A 196 -12.88 0.78 -15.97
N GLU A 197 -14.15 0.92 -15.60
CA GLU A 197 -14.92 2.16 -15.76
C GLU A 197 -14.28 3.35 -15.03
N LEU A 198 -13.82 3.14 -13.80
CA LEU A 198 -13.12 4.17 -13.03
C LEU A 198 -11.77 4.56 -13.65
N ALA A 199 -11.03 3.59 -14.17
CA ALA A 199 -9.74 3.83 -14.82
C ALA A 199 -9.91 4.59 -16.16
N GLU A 200 -10.93 4.26 -16.95
CA GLU A 200 -11.29 4.96 -18.18
C GLU A 200 -11.75 6.40 -17.87
N ARG A 201 -12.62 6.55 -16.88
CA ARG A 201 -13.11 7.85 -16.45
C ARG A 201 -11.98 8.76 -15.96
N ALA A 202 -11.02 8.22 -15.22
CA ALA A 202 -9.85 8.97 -14.77
C ALA A 202 -9.01 9.54 -15.94
N GLY A 203 -8.99 8.85 -17.08
CA GLY A 203 -8.37 9.34 -18.30
C GLY A 203 -9.21 10.35 -19.07
N ALA A 204 -10.53 10.14 -19.12
CA ALA A 204 -11.47 11.00 -19.84
C ALA A 204 -11.75 12.32 -19.10
N GLU A 205 -11.73 12.31 -17.77
CA GLU A 205 -12.06 13.43 -16.88
C GLU A 205 -10.89 13.80 -15.96
N PRO A 206 -9.75 14.30 -16.49
CA PRO A 206 -8.54 14.53 -15.68
C PRO A 206 -8.73 15.57 -14.58
N GLN A 207 -9.61 16.54 -14.74
CA GLN A 207 -9.91 17.55 -13.70
C GLN A 207 -10.66 16.91 -12.51
N TRP A 208 -11.61 16.00 -12.77
CA TRP A 208 -12.29 15.23 -11.75
C TRP A 208 -11.30 14.34 -10.99
N ALA A 209 -10.45 13.61 -11.70
CA ALA A 209 -9.41 12.75 -11.13
C ALA A 209 -8.46 13.55 -10.24
N GLN A 210 -8.01 14.71 -10.71
CA GLN A 210 -7.13 15.59 -9.98
C GLN A 210 -7.77 16.18 -8.71
N ALA A 211 -9.06 16.52 -8.74
CA ALA A 211 -9.76 17.04 -7.57
C ALA A 211 -9.80 16.00 -6.44
N ILE A 212 -10.10 14.73 -6.76
CA ILE A 212 -10.08 13.61 -5.80
C ILE A 212 -8.66 13.39 -5.26
N ALA A 213 -7.66 13.34 -6.13
CA ALA A 213 -6.27 13.15 -5.73
C ALA A 213 -5.78 14.25 -4.77
N GLN A 214 -6.16 15.51 -5.02
CA GLN A 214 -5.84 16.62 -4.14
C GLN A 214 -6.54 16.54 -2.79
N ALA A 215 -7.80 16.11 -2.75
CA ALA A 215 -8.55 15.92 -1.51
C ALA A 215 -7.93 14.79 -0.67
N GLY A 216 -7.61 13.64 -1.29
CA GLY A 216 -6.92 12.52 -0.64
C GLY A 216 -5.54 12.92 -0.09
N ARG A 217 -4.78 13.71 -0.86
CA ARG A 217 -3.51 14.25 -0.37
C ARG A 217 -3.68 15.16 0.84
N LYS A 218 -4.65 16.07 0.80
CA LYS A 218 -4.95 16.97 1.92
C LYS A 218 -5.29 16.18 3.18
N ARG A 219 -6.14 15.17 3.07
CA ARG A 219 -6.50 14.27 4.17
C ARG A 219 -5.26 13.56 4.72
N THR A 220 -4.45 12.97 3.84
CA THR A 220 -3.25 12.23 4.26
C THR A 220 -2.26 13.12 5.01
N LEU A 221 -2.00 14.31 4.50
CA LEU A 221 -1.07 15.25 5.14
C LEU A 221 -1.60 15.80 6.47
N ALA A 222 -2.92 15.87 6.63
CA ALA A 222 -3.55 16.34 7.87
C ALA A 222 -3.61 15.26 8.97
N GLU A 223 -3.70 13.95 8.62
CA GLU A 223 -4.07 12.92 9.60
C GLU A 223 -3.25 11.63 9.51
N HIS A 224 -2.57 11.35 8.37
CA HIS A 224 -2.02 10.03 8.09
C HIS A 224 -0.51 10.03 7.77
N THR A 225 0.25 10.95 8.33
CA THR A 225 1.72 10.92 8.25
C THR A 225 2.32 10.18 9.44
N PHE A 226 3.58 9.73 9.33
CA PHE A 226 4.31 9.16 10.46
C PHE A 226 4.39 10.10 11.66
N ALA A 227 4.44 11.42 11.44
CA ALA A 227 4.40 12.40 12.53
C ALA A 227 3.14 12.29 13.39
N HIS A 228 1.98 11.98 12.79
CA HIS A 228 0.72 11.77 13.53
C HIS A 228 0.66 10.44 14.30
N ARG A 229 1.56 9.49 14.01
CA ARG A 229 1.59 8.19 14.70
C ARG A 229 2.51 8.21 15.92
N VAL A 230 3.41 9.18 16.03
CA VAL A 230 4.39 9.28 17.12
C VAL A 230 4.10 10.42 18.12
N GLN A 231 3.01 11.10 17.95
CA GLN A 231 2.47 12.06 18.92
C GLN A 231 1.60 11.34 19.95
#